data_e040d6f7cb2a0e715624334573479da7
#
_entry.id   e040d6f7cb2a0e715624334573479da7
#
_cell.length_a   1.000
_cell.length_b   1.000
_cell.length_c   1.000
_cell.angle_alpha   90.00
_cell.angle_beta   90.00
_cell.angle_gamma   90.00
#
_symmetry.space_group_name_H-M   'P 1'
#
loop_
_entity.id
_entity.type
_entity.pdbx_description
1 polymer ?
#
loop_
_entity_poly.entity_id
_entity_poly.type
_entity_poly.pdbx_seq_one_letter_code
_entity_poly.pdbx_strand_id
1 'polypeptide(L)'
;NYFESSASSMFVYTFAKGVRMGYLPSSYLKVAKKGYEGIQNEFIETVDADKINLKGTVSVSGLGGKPYRDGSFEYYMSEKVITNDPKGVGSFMLAANEMELAAIPKTGKGKTVTLDYYFNNEWKKGPAGKDVRYHYTWDDQANSGFWFWGNIFNYTGAKTNSLTAAPSAANLKNTDVYIIVDPDTEKETAKPNFVSAKDADVLYNWVRNGGVLVLMANDPANCELRNFNTLAGRFGIRFNGDLRNAVKGSEYETGAFNIPAAHPIFKTSKKVYIKEISTISVSAPAKAAFTEGKDIIMATAKIGKGTVFAIGDPWFYNEYVDGRKIPAEYENYKAATDLTNWLLLQLPKK
;
A
#
# COMPACT_ATOMS: atom_id res chain seq x y z
N ASN A 1 -42.08 0.63 14.56
CA ASN A 1 -40.90 0.28 13.78
C ASN A 1 -40.01 1.50 13.64
N TYR A 2 -38.69 1.30 13.73
CA TYR A 2 -37.70 2.32 13.49
C TYR A 2 -36.53 1.69 12.70
N PHE A 3 -35.77 2.51 12.02
CA PHE A 3 -34.50 2.08 11.41
C PHE A 3 -33.42 2.02 12.47
N GLU A 4 -32.55 1.00 12.40
CA GLU A 4 -31.51 0.76 13.37
C GLU A 4 -30.15 0.74 12.70
N SER A 5 -29.22 1.61 13.17
CA SER A 5 -27.96 1.89 12.47
C SER A 5 -26.93 0.75 12.54
N SER A 6 -26.84 0.05 13.68
CA SER A 6 -25.83 -1.01 13.82
C SER A 6 -26.16 -2.22 12.96
N ALA A 7 -27.41 -2.67 12.96
CA ALA A 7 -27.86 -3.78 12.11
C ALA A 7 -27.72 -3.43 10.61
N SER A 8 -28.15 -2.22 10.22
CA SER A 8 -27.97 -1.74 8.83
C SER A 8 -26.51 -1.76 8.40
N SER A 9 -25.61 -1.29 9.25
CA SER A 9 -24.17 -1.30 9.01
C SER A 9 -23.58 -2.71 8.90
N MET A 10 -24.01 -3.64 9.77
CA MET A 10 -23.60 -5.05 9.71
C MET A 10 -24.02 -5.72 8.39
N PHE A 11 -25.22 -5.43 7.88
CA PHE A 11 -25.66 -5.95 6.58
C PHE A 11 -24.82 -5.37 5.44
N VAL A 12 -24.56 -4.07 5.42
CA VAL A 12 -23.72 -3.43 4.40
C VAL A 12 -22.32 -4.05 4.41
N TYR A 13 -21.69 -4.14 5.58
CA TYR A 13 -20.40 -4.79 5.76
C TYR A 13 -20.38 -6.21 5.22
N THR A 14 -21.37 -7.02 5.63
CA THR A 14 -21.45 -8.43 5.25
C THR A 14 -21.59 -8.60 3.73
N PHE A 15 -22.46 -7.83 3.09
CA PHE A 15 -22.64 -7.90 1.65
C PHE A 15 -21.40 -7.41 0.88
N ALA A 16 -20.84 -6.28 1.25
CA ALA A 16 -19.66 -5.73 0.57
C ALA A 16 -18.44 -6.66 0.72
N LYS A 17 -18.14 -7.09 1.95
CA LYS A 17 -17.05 -8.03 2.22
C LYS A 17 -17.28 -9.40 1.60
N GLY A 18 -18.50 -9.93 1.68
CA GLY A 18 -18.86 -11.20 1.06
C GLY A 18 -18.62 -11.21 -0.45
N VAL A 19 -18.94 -10.11 -1.15
CA VAL A 19 -18.62 -9.94 -2.58
C VAL A 19 -17.12 -9.85 -2.79
N ARG A 20 -16.40 -9.06 -1.99
CA ARG A 20 -14.93 -8.91 -2.12
C ARG A 20 -14.20 -10.24 -1.90
N MET A 21 -14.65 -11.04 -0.96
CA MET A 21 -14.08 -12.35 -0.64
C MET A 21 -14.55 -13.48 -1.58
N GLY A 22 -15.46 -13.20 -2.51
CA GLY A 22 -16.00 -14.18 -3.43
C GLY A 22 -17.04 -15.12 -2.82
N TYR A 23 -17.56 -14.83 -1.62
CA TYR A 23 -18.60 -15.64 -0.97
C TYR A 23 -20.01 -15.32 -1.48
N LEU A 24 -20.20 -14.10 -2.02
CA LEU A 24 -21.47 -13.65 -2.55
C LEU A 24 -21.32 -13.19 -4.01
N PRO A 25 -22.37 -13.36 -4.84
CA PRO A 25 -22.43 -12.82 -6.19
C PRO A 25 -22.25 -11.30 -6.21
N SER A 26 -21.63 -10.77 -7.28
CA SER A 26 -21.37 -9.33 -7.45
C SER A 26 -22.63 -8.44 -7.41
N SER A 27 -23.80 -9.00 -7.66
CA SER A 27 -25.10 -8.29 -7.55
C SER A 27 -25.37 -7.75 -6.14
N TYR A 28 -24.86 -8.41 -5.10
CA TYR A 28 -25.00 -7.95 -3.72
C TYR A 28 -24.26 -6.65 -3.42
N LEU A 29 -23.27 -6.28 -4.23
CA LEU A 29 -22.61 -4.98 -4.08
C LEU A 29 -23.57 -3.80 -4.33
N LYS A 30 -24.56 -3.97 -5.23
CA LYS A 30 -25.60 -2.95 -5.44
C LYS A 30 -26.48 -2.79 -4.19
N VAL A 31 -26.78 -3.90 -3.50
CA VAL A 31 -27.54 -3.88 -2.26
C VAL A 31 -26.73 -3.18 -1.15
N ALA A 32 -25.43 -3.52 -1.02
CA ALA A 32 -24.53 -2.85 -0.08
C ALA A 32 -24.45 -1.35 -0.31
N LYS A 33 -24.30 -0.90 -1.58
CA LYS A 33 -24.25 0.53 -1.95
C LYS A 33 -25.53 1.25 -1.52
N LYS A 34 -26.70 0.71 -1.89
CA LYS A 34 -27.99 1.30 -1.51
C LYS A 34 -28.15 1.35 0.02
N GLY A 35 -27.76 0.30 0.73
CA GLY A 35 -27.80 0.28 2.18
C GLY A 35 -26.88 1.34 2.81
N TYR A 36 -25.66 1.50 2.26
CA TYR A 36 -24.71 2.51 2.73
C TYR A 36 -25.20 3.94 2.51
N GLU A 37 -25.75 4.23 1.33
CA GLU A 37 -26.43 5.51 1.05
C GLU A 37 -27.56 5.77 2.03
N GLY A 38 -28.37 4.74 2.36
CA GLY A 38 -29.42 4.85 3.36
C GLY A 38 -28.87 5.15 4.77
N ILE A 39 -27.77 4.52 5.17
CA ILE A 39 -27.11 4.79 6.45
C ILE A 39 -26.62 6.23 6.52
N GLN A 40 -25.97 6.72 5.44
CA GLN A 40 -25.46 8.09 5.38
C GLN A 40 -26.58 9.12 5.48
N ASN A 41 -27.70 8.89 4.82
CA ASN A 41 -28.83 9.82 4.79
C ASN A 41 -29.64 9.82 6.10
N GLU A 42 -29.81 8.64 6.72
CA GLU A 42 -30.70 8.49 7.88
C GLU A 42 -29.99 8.70 9.21
N PHE A 43 -28.75 8.23 9.33
CA PHE A 43 -28.08 8.12 10.63
C PHE A 43 -26.90 9.06 10.81
N ILE A 44 -26.30 9.59 9.74
CA ILE A 44 -25.17 10.50 9.88
C ILE A 44 -25.68 11.93 10.08
N GLU A 45 -25.18 12.55 11.13
CA GLU A 45 -25.39 13.95 11.43
C GLU A 45 -24.04 14.67 11.43
N THR A 46 -23.85 15.61 10.50
CA THR A 46 -22.65 16.45 10.45
C THR A 46 -22.79 17.54 11.51
N VAL A 47 -21.87 17.59 12.47
CA VAL A 47 -21.83 18.60 13.52
C VAL A 47 -20.98 19.79 13.08
N ASP A 48 -19.81 19.51 12.51
CA ASP A 48 -18.87 20.47 11.92
C ASP A 48 -18.02 19.79 10.83
N ALA A 49 -17.00 20.51 10.31
CA ALA A 49 -16.17 20.02 9.20
C ALA A 49 -15.42 18.69 9.51
N ASP A 50 -15.10 18.45 10.79
CA ASP A 50 -14.28 17.33 11.21
C ASP A 50 -15.03 16.37 12.17
N LYS A 51 -16.33 16.61 12.40
CA LYS A 51 -17.10 15.87 13.39
C LYS A 51 -18.46 15.45 12.86
N ILE A 52 -18.70 14.15 12.93
CA ILE A 52 -20.01 13.54 12.66
C ILE A 52 -20.52 12.77 13.87
N ASN A 53 -21.83 12.67 13.98
CA ASN A 53 -22.51 11.76 14.89
C ASN A 53 -23.15 10.62 14.11
N LEU A 54 -23.14 9.41 14.67
CA LEU A 54 -23.95 8.29 14.20
C LEU A 54 -25.14 8.12 15.14
N LYS A 55 -26.35 8.38 14.65
CA LYS A 55 -27.60 8.22 15.35
C LYS A 55 -28.19 6.83 15.16
N GLY A 56 -29.27 6.51 15.87
CA GLY A 56 -30.13 5.37 15.54
C GLY A 56 -29.64 4.02 16.02
N THR A 57 -28.73 3.94 16.99
CA THR A 57 -28.31 2.66 17.58
C THR A 57 -29.13 2.34 18.82
N VAL A 58 -29.74 1.15 18.89
CA VAL A 58 -30.37 0.66 20.12
C VAL A 58 -29.33 0.41 21.22
N SER A 59 -29.57 0.91 22.43
CA SER A 59 -28.58 0.87 23.51
C SER A 59 -28.24 -0.57 23.95
N VAL A 60 -29.25 -1.42 24.03
CA VAL A 60 -29.09 -2.83 24.35
C VAL A 60 -30.22 -3.68 23.75
N SER A 61 -29.89 -4.90 23.33
CA SER A 61 -30.87 -5.89 22.87
C SER A 61 -30.42 -7.24 23.41
N GLY A 62 -30.61 -7.44 24.73
CA GLY A 62 -30.16 -8.63 25.44
C GLY A 62 -31.30 -9.50 25.95
N LEU A 63 -30.92 -10.67 26.40
CA LEU A 63 -31.82 -11.60 27.13
C LEU A 63 -31.35 -11.76 28.58
N GLY A 64 -32.28 -11.98 29.49
CA GLY A 64 -31.98 -12.20 30.91
C GLY A 64 -31.47 -10.96 31.63
N GLY A 65 -30.67 -11.14 32.65
CA GLY A 65 -30.10 -10.05 33.45
C GLY A 65 -31.01 -9.52 34.54
N LYS A 66 -30.60 -8.36 35.11
CA LYS A 66 -31.37 -7.62 36.12
C LYS A 66 -31.41 -6.15 35.76
N PRO A 67 -32.59 -5.58 35.43
CA PRO A 67 -33.90 -6.26 35.32
C PRO A 67 -33.90 -7.33 34.22
N TYR A 68 -34.82 -8.31 34.38
CA TYR A 68 -34.93 -9.43 33.43
C TYR A 68 -35.46 -8.94 32.09
N ARG A 69 -34.77 -9.32 31.01
CA ARG A 69 -35.13 -9.04 29.65
C ARG A 69 -35.66 -10.31 29.00
N ASP A 70 -36.93 -10.30 28.63
CA ASP A 70 -37.63 -11.47 28.14
C ASP A 70 -37.48 -11.72 26.63
N GLY A 71 -36.88 -10.76 25.90
CA GLY A 71 -36.69 -10.86 24.46
C GLY A 71 -37.95 -10.63 23.64
N SER A 72 -39.05 -10.17 24.27
CA SER A 72 -40.28 -9.83 23.55
C SER A 72 -40.11 -8.63 22.63
N PHE A 73 -41.05 -8.45 21.70
CA PHE A 73 -41.12 -7.28 20.85
C PHE A 73 -41.33 -5.99 21.68
N GLU A 74 -42.17 -6.08 22.71
CA GLU A 74 -42.45 -4.98 23.63
C GLU A 74 -41.21 -4.56 24.39
N TYR A 75 -40.41 -5.53 24.87
CA TYR A 75 -39.13 -5.26 25.50
C TYR A 75 -38.18 -4.53 24.49
N TYR A 76 -37.99 -5.07 23.27
CA TYR A 76 -37.12 -4.48 22.29
C TYR A 76 -37.52 -3.03 21.96
N MET A 77 -38.81 -2.78 21.79
CA MET A 77 -39.33 -1.45 21.49
C MET A 77 -39.25 -0.46 22.68
N SER A 78 -39.04 -0.94 23.90
CA SER A 78 -38.83 -0.11 25.10
C SER A 78 -37.38 0.38 25.26
N GLU A 79 -36.42 -0.25 24.56
CA GLU A 79 -35.03 0.09 24.68
C GLU A 79 -34.72 1.46 24.02
N LYS A 80 -33.80 2.21 24.65
CA LYS A 80 -33.43 3.54 24.18
C LYS A 80 -32.63 3.46 22.89
N VAL A 81 -32.96 4.34 21.98
CA VAL A 81 -32.13 4.61 20.78
C VAL A 81 -31.20 5.78 21.10
N ILE A 82 -29.89 5.58 20.89
CA ILE A 82 -28.86 6.52 21.33
C ILE A 82 -27.91 6.87 20.18
N THR A 83 -27.14 7.94 20.37
CA THR A 83 -26.15 8.45 19.44
C THR A 83 -24.75 8.03 19.86
N ASN A 84 -23.89 7.73 18.88
CA ASN A 84 -22.48 7.36 19.07
C ASN A 84 -22.26 6.14 19.98
N ASP A 85 -23.19 5.19 19.98
CA ASP A 85 -22.97 3.92 20.64
C ASP A 85 -21.84 3.14 19.97
N PRO A 86 -20.86 2.58 20.72
CA PRO A 86 -19.73 1.85 20.13
C PRO A 86 -20.11 0.69 19.21
N LYS A 87 -21.25 0.00 19.44
CA LYS A 87 -21.74 -1.07 18.57
C LYS A 87 -22.08 -0.52 17.18
N GLY A 88 -22.81 0.61 17.15
CA GLY A 88 -23.15 1.28 15.90
C GLY A 88 -21.92 1.85 15.19
N VAL A 89 -21.10 2.59 15.92
CA VAL A 89 -19.88 3.21 15.37
C VAL A 89 -18.92 2.16 14.81
N GLY A 90 -18.64 1.09 15.55
CA GLY A 90 -17.75 0.02 15.09
C GLY A 90 -18.25 -0.68 13.83
N SER A 91 -19.54 -1.03 13.78
CA SER A 91 -20.14 -1.66 12.60
C SER A 91 -20.18 -0.70 11.39
N PHE A 92 -20.45 0.59 11.64
CA PHE A 92 -20.41 1.61 10.58
C PHE A 92 -18.99 1.80 10.01
N MET A 93 -17.97 1.87 10.84
CA MET A 93 -16.57 1.96 10.39
C MET A 93 -16.18 0.76 9.52
N LEU A 94 -16.59 -0.45 9.89
CA LEU A 94 -16.36 -1.65 9.07
C LEU A 94 -17.07 -1.57 7.72
N ALA A 95 -18.32 -1.10 7.70
CA ALA A 95 -19.09 -0.92 6.48
C ALA A 95 -18.48 0.16 5.57
N ALA A 96 -18.10 1.31 6.15
CA ALA A 96 -17.46 2.41 5.43
C ALA A 96 -16.17 1.96 4.76
N ASN A 97 -15.31 1.26 5.50
CA ASN A 97 -14.07 0.72 4.97
C ASN A 97 -14.29 -0.24 3.77
N GLU A 98 -15.25 -1.16 3.86
CA GLU A 98 -15.55 -2.06 2.73
C GLU A 98 -16.14 -1.30 1.53
N MET A 99 -16.90 -0.23 1.75
CA MET A 99 -17.42 0.60 0.67
C MET A 99 -16.34 1.43 0.01
N GLU A 100 -15.36 1.95 0.76
CA GLU A 100 -14.16 2.61 0.22
C GLU A 100 -13.34 1.64 -0.63
N LEU A 101 -13.08 0.42 -0.13
CA LEU A 101 -12.39 -0.63 -0.89
C LEU A 101 -13.13 -1.00 -2.18
N ALA A 102 -14.46 -1.04 -2.13
CA ALA A 102 -15.30 -1.32 -3.31
C ALA A 102 -15.27 -0.18 -4.35
N ALA A 103 -14.97 1.05 -3.93
CA ALA A 103 -14.84 2.21 -4.82
C ALA A 103 -13.49 2.27 -5.55
N ILE A 104 -12.46 1.54 -5.08
CA ILE A 104 -11.13 1.54 -5.69
C ILE A 104 -11.22 1.01 -7.13
N PRO A 105 -10.73 1.76 -8.13
CA PRO A 105 -10.68 1.32 -9.52
C PRO A 105 -9.88 0.02 -9.68
N LYS A 106 -10.41 -0.92 -10.44
CA LYS A 106 -9.77 -2.23 -10.65
C LYS A 106 -8.71 -2.20 -11.78
N THR A 107 -7.83 -1.22 -11.75
CA THR A 107 -6.74 -0.97 -12.72
C THR A 107 -5.74 -2.12 -12.81
N GLY A 108 -5.60 -2.88 -11.71
CA GLY A 108 -4.71 -4.04 -11.61
C GLY A 108 -5.34 -5.39 -11.98
N LYS A 109 -6.61 -5.41 -12.40
CA LYS A 109 -7.30 -6.68 -12.74
C LYS A 109 -6.56 -7.47 -13.81
N GLY A 110 -6.20 -8.72 -13.49
CA GLY A 110 -5.44 -9.60 -14.38
C GLY A 110 -3.96 -9.28 -14.50
N LYS A 111 -3.42 -8.42 -13.64
CA LYS A 111 -2.00 -8.06 -13.55
C LYS A 111 -1.34 -8.77 -12.37
N THR A 112 -0.04 -9.04 -12.51
CA THR A 112 0.78 -9.65 -11.47
C THR A 112 1.94 -8.72 -11.10
N VAL A 113 2.06 -8.46 -9.81
CA VAL A 113 3.14 -7.66 -9.22
C VAL A 113 4.06 -8.59 -8.44
N THR A 114 5.30 -8.69 -8.86
CA THR A 114 6.29 -9.59 -8.27
C THR A 114 7.32 -8.78 -7.49
N LEU A 115 7.51 -9.11 -6.23
CA LEU A 115 8.54 -8.54 -5.38
C LEU A 115 9.76 -9.46 -5.39
N ASP A 116 10.93 -8.87 -5.54
CA ASP A 116 12.18 -9.59 -5.47
C ASP A 116 12.45 -10.11 -4.05
N TYR A 117 12.76 -11.38 -3.93
CA TYR A 117 13.21 -12.06 -2.72
C TYR A 117 14.54 -12.79 -2.98
N TYR A 118 15.25 -12.41 -4.04
CA TYR A 118 16.52 -12.99 -4.41
C TYR A 118 17.69 -12.07 -4.10
N PHE A 119 17.61 -10.81 -4.49
CA PHE A 119 18.64 -9.80 -4.19
C PHE A 119 18.50 -9.25 -2.78
N ASN A 120 17.26 -9.08 -2.26
CA ASN A 120 16.98 -8.89 -0.86
C ASN A 120 16.54 -10.24 -0.27
N ASN A 121 17.36 -10.82 0.59
CA ASN A 121 17.21 -12.20 1.07
C ASN A 121 17.52 -12.34 2.55
N GLU A 122 17.04 -11.41 3.34
CA GLU A 122 17.29 -11.38 4.76
C GLU A 122 16.41 -12.36 5.56
N TRP A 123 16.99 -12.93 6.61
CA TRP A 123 16.36 -13.91 7.48
C TRP A 123 16.59 -13.59 8.95
N LYS A 124 15.56 -13.80 9.77
CA LYS A 124 15.65 -13.68 11.23
C LYS A 124 14.94 -14.85 11.91
N LYS A 125 15.23 -15.04 13.21
CA LYS A 125 14.45 -15.99 14.02
C LYS A 125 13.06 -15.42 14.29
N GLY A 126 12.04 -16.15 13.86
CA GLY A 126 10.64 -15.86 14.15
C GLY A 126 10.24 -16.33 15.58
N PRO A 127 9.00 -16.03 16.00
CA PRO A 127 8.50 -16.34 17.35
C PRO A 127 8.60 -17.82 17.73
N ALA A 128 8.53 -18.72 16.77
CA ALA A 128 8.64 -20.18 16.97
C ALA A 128 10.08 -20.70 16.84
N GLY A 129 11.10 -19.82 16.82
CA GLY A 129 12.51 -20.18 16.63
C GLY A 129 12.88 -20.66 15.22
N LYS A 130 11.92 -20.68 14.28
CA LYS A 130 12.16 -20.97 12.86
C LYS A 130 12.65 -19.73 12.15
N ASP A 131 13.49 -19.93 11.12
CA ASP A 131 13.89 -18.82 10.27
C ASP A 131 12.70 -18.34 9.46
N VAL A 132 12.50 -17.04 9.45
CA VAL A 132 11.49 -16.33 8.65
C VAL A 132 12.19 -15.24 7.86
N ARG A 133 11.77 -15.05 6.62
CA ARG A 133 12.19 -13.92 5.79
C ARG A 133 11.59 -12.63 6.35
N TYR A 134 12.31 -11.55 6.31
CA TYR A 134 11.85 -10.26 6.80
C TYR A 134 12.42 -9.13 5.94
N HIS A 135 12.16 -7.88 6.33
CA HIS A 135 12.37 -6.68 5.52
C HIS A 135 11.66 -6.71 4.17
N TYR A 136 10.91 -5.68 3.89
CA TYR A 136 10.24 -5.39 2.62
C TYR A 136 9.42 -6.53 2.00
N THR A 137 9.06 -7.57 2.75
CA THR A 137 8.31 -8.70 2.21
C THR A 137 6.80 -8.49 2.29
N TRP A 138 6.03 -9.12 1.36
CA TRP A 138 4.57 -8.99 1.30
C TRP A 138 3.83 -9.55 2.51
N ASP A 139 4.40 -10.51 3.20
CA ASP A 139 3.85 -11.21 4.37
C ASP A 139 4.39 -10.66 5.69
N ASP A 140 5.42 -9.82 5.68
CA ASP A 140 5.92 -9.15 6.88
C ASP A 140 5.01 -8.00 7.29
N GLN A 141 4.30 -8.17 8.41
CA GLN A 141 3.44 -7.16 9.03
C GLN A 141 4.18 -6.27 10.04
N ALA A 142 5.45 -6.57 10.32
CA ALA A 142 6.29 -5.74 11.17
C ALA A 142 6.62 -4.40 10.49
N ASN A 143 7.32 -3.52 11.22
CA ASN A 143 7.55 -2.15 10.78
C ASN A 143 8.12 -2.07 9.35
N SER A 144 9.22 -2.72 9.07
CA SER A 144 9.92 -2.65 7.78
C SER A 144 9.35 -3.55 6.68
N GLY A 145 8.19 -4.17 6.88
CA GLY A 145 7.53 -5.00 5.86
C GLY A 145 6.75 -4.18 4.84
N PHE A 146 6.32 -4.84 3.76
CA PHE A 146 5.54 -4.27 2.67
C PHE A 146 4.10 -4.83 2.60
N TRP A 147 3.59 -5.39 3.68
CA TRP A 147 2.25 -5.98 3.72
C TRP A 147 1.16 -4.98 3.33
N PHE A 148 1.21 -3.73 3.82
CA PHE A 148 0.24 -2.69 3.47
C PHE A 148 0.33 -2.31 1.99
N TRP A 149 1.54 -2.12 1.45
CA TRP A 149 1.70 -1.79 0.04
C TRP A 149 1.23 -2.93 -0.87
N GLY A 150 1.50 -4.19 -0.49
CA GLY A 150 0.97 -5.37 -1.17
C GLY A 150 -0.56 -5.39 -1.21
N ASN A 151 -1.22 -5.04 -0.09
CA ASN A 151 -2.68 -4.93 -0.04
C ASN A 151 -3.22 -3.82 -0.95
N ILE A 152 -2.54 -2.68 -1.07
CA ILE A 152 -2.95 -1.61 -1.99
C ILE A 152 -2.98 -2.14 -3.44
N PHE A 153 -1.96 -2.90 -3.87
CA PHE A 153 -2.01 -3.59 -5.17
C PHE A 153 -3.21 -4.55 -5.28
N ASN A 154 -3.42 -5.40 -4.26
CA ASN A 154 -4.51 -6.36 -4.26
C ASN A 154 -5.90 -5.69 -4.32
N TYR A 155 -6.08 -4.53 -3.69
CA TYR A 155 -7.33 -3.75 -3.74
C TYR A 155 -7.62 -3.23 -5.15
N THR A 156 -6.60 -2.95 -5.97
CA THR A 156 -6.79 -2.64 -7.40
C THR A 156 -7.17 -3.86 -8.25
N GLY A 157 -7.16 -5.06 -7.68
CA GLY A 157 -7.40 -6.32 -8.38
C GLY A 157 -6.15 -6.97 -8.98
N ALA A 158 -4.95 -6.44 -8.72
CA ALA A 158 -3.70 -7.10 -9.05
C ALA A 158 -3.45 -8.30 -8.13
N LYS A 159 -2.61 -9.22 -8.56
CA LYS A 159 -2.09 -10.31 -7.73
C LYS A 159 -0.66 -10.00 -7.34
N THR A 160 -0.33 -10.14 -6.08
CA THR A 160 1.04 -10.07 -5.57
C THR A 160 1.66 -11.46 -5.50
N ASN A 161 2.91 -11.59 -5.88
CA ASN A 161 3.74 -12.78 -5.64
C ASN A 161 5.20 -12.35 -5.37
N SER A 162 6.07 -13.32 -5.14
CA SER A 162 7.49 -13.09 -4.89
C SER A 162 8.35 -14.00 -5.76
N LEU A 163 9.57 -13.55 -6.06
CA LEU A 163 10.57 -14.30 -6.82
C LEU A 163 11.83 -14.54 -5.98
N THR A 164 12.09 -15.81 -5.64
CA THR A 164 13.22 -16.23 -4.80
C THR A 164 14.42 -16.73 -5.60
N ALA A 165 14.42 -16.54 -6.91
CA ALA A 165 15.48 -16.94 -7.82
C ALA A 165 15.92 -15.78 -8.71
N ALA A 166 17.12 -15.83 -9.26
CA ALA A 166 17.61 -14.84 -10.21
C ALA A 166 16.58 -14.61 -11.35
N PRO A 167 16.37 -13.36 -11.78
CA PRO A 167 15.42 -13.06 -12.84
C PRO A 167 15.81 -13.76 -14.15
N SER A 168 14.83 -14.32 -14.82
CA SER A 168 14.98 -14.97 -16.12
C SER A 168 13.73 -14.72 -16.98
N ALA A 169 13.87 -14.88 -18.30
CA ALA A 169 12.73 -14.77 -19.20
C ALA A 169 11.60 -15.74 -18.84
N ALA A 170 11.93 -16.90 -18.27
CA ALA A 170 10.96 -17.93 -17.90
C ALA A 170 10.17 -17.53 -16.65
N ASN A 171 10.84 -17.08 -15.56
CA ASN A 171 10.17 -16.76 -14.31
C ASN A 171 9.51 -15.39 -14.29
N LEU A 172 9.91 -14.47 -15.20
CA LEU A 172 9.24 -13.18 -15.40
C LEU A 172 8.09 -13.22 -16.43
N LYS A 173 7.82 -14.36 -17.07
CA LYS A 173 6.81 -14.48 -18.13
C LYS A 173 5.42 -13.99 -17.73
N ASN A 174 5.03 -14.23 -16.49
CA ASN A 174 3.71 -13.86 -15.95
C ASN A 174 3.79 -12.65 -15.00
N THR A 175 4.88 -11.91 -15.00
CA THR A 175 5.08 -10.71 -14.18
C THR A 175 4.80 -9.48 -15.04
N ASP A 176 3.95 -8.57 -14.57
CA ASP A 176 3.66 -7.30 -15.22
C ASP A 176 4.47 -6.17 -14.56
N VAL A 177 4.58 -6.16 -13.23
CA VAL A 177 5.42 -5.23 -12.45
C VAL A 177 6.42 -6.03 -11.65
N TYR A 178 7.70 -5.69 -11.71
CA TYR A 178 8.76 -6.30 -10.91
C TYR A 178 9.43 -5.25 -10.03
N ILE A 179 9.50 -5.52 -8.73
CA ILE A 179 10.01 -4.59 -7.72
C ILE A 179 11.28 -5.20 -7.12
N ILE A 180 12.39 -4.50 -7.24
CA ILE A 180 13.64 -4.81 -6.54
C ILE A 180 13.83 -3.71 -5.51
N VAL A 181 14.00 -4.13 -4.27
CA VAL A 181 14.17 -3.25 -3.13
C VAL A 181 15.40 -3.66 -2.34
N ASP A 182 16.24 -2.69 -2.04
CA ASP A 182 17.33 -2.79 -1.07
C ASP A 182 18.16 -4.09 -1.21
N PRO A 183 18.89 -4.31 -2.33
CA PRO A 183 19.74 -5.49 -2.46
C PRO A 183 20.75 -5.60 -1.32
N ASP A 184 20.84 -6.80 -0.73
CA ASP A 184 21.61 -7.08 0.47
C ASP A 184 23.10 -6.77 0.32
N THR A 185 23.66 -6.23 1.39
CA THR A 185 25.12 -6.16 1.61
C THR A 185 25.62 -7.42 2.33
N GLU A 186 26.96 -7.62 2.38
CA GLU A 186 27.57 -8.70 3.16
C GLU A 186 27.38 -8.57 4.67
N LYS A 187 26.89 -7.40 5.15
CA LYS A 187 26.56 -7.17 6.57
C LYS A 187 25.20 -7.76 6.95
N GLU A 188 24.26 -7.78 6.00
CA GLU A 188 22.89 -8.22 6.20
C GLU A 188 22.72 -9.70 5.90
N THR A 189 23.37 -10.16 4.83
CA THR A 189 23.33 -11.54 4.40
C THR A 189 24.75 -12.04 4.15
N ALA A 190 25.15 -13.14 4.81
CA ALA A 190 26.51 -13.66 4.74
C ALA A 190 26.98 -14.02 3.31
N LYS A 191 26.06 -14.33 2.41
CA LYS A 191 26.30 -14.61 0.99
C LYS A 191 25.20 -13.96 0.16
N PRO A 192 25.25 -12.64 -0.05
CA PRO A 192 24.24 -11.93 -0.81
C PRO A 192 24.28 -12.31 -2.29
N ASN A 193 23.14 -12.25 -2.92
CA ASN A 193 23.01 -12.44 -4.35
C ASN A 193 23.19 -11.07 -5.05
N PHE A 194 24.35 -10.83 -5.60
CA PHE A 194 24.60 -9.57 -6.31
C PHE A 194 23.99 -9.57 -7.72
N VAL A 195 23.52 -8.42 -8.15
CA VAL A 195 23.03 -8.23 -9.52
C VAL A 195 24.15 -8.44 -10.53
N SER A 196 24.04 -9.45 -11.37
CA SER A 196 25.01 -9.72 -12.44
C SER A 196 24.68 -8.96 -13.72
N ALA A 197 25.66 -8.85 -14.63
CA ALA A 197 25.43 -8.28 -15.98
C ALA A 197 24.34 -9.06 -16.75
N LYS A 198 24.26 -10.39 -16.54
CA LYS A 198 23.21 -11.24 -17.13
C LYS A 198 21.83 -10.89 -16.60
N ASP A 199 21.69 -10.65 -15.30
CA ASP A 199 20.42 -10.24 -14.70
C ASP A 199 19.98 -8.88 -15.24
N ALA A 200 20.93 -7.94 -15.36
CA ALA A 200 20.67 -6.63 -15.95
C ALA A 200 20.21 -6.72 -17.42
N ASP A 201 20.80 -7.61 -18.23
CA ASP A 201 20.38 -7.83 -19.61
C ASP A 201 18.99 -8.47 -19.70
N VAL A 202 18.68 -9.45 -18.84
CA VAL A 202 17.35 -10.07 -18.76
C VAL A 202 16.31 -9.02 -18.42
N LEU A 203 16.53 -8.21 -17.38
CA LEU A 203 15.60 -7.20 -16.94
C LEU A 203 15.45 -6.06 -17.95
N TYR A 204 16.53 -5.63 -18.60
CA TYR A 204 16.46 -4.65 -19.67
C TYR A 204 15.56 -5.10 -20.83
N ASN A 205 15.74 -6.35 -21.30
CA ASN A 205 14.93 -6.92 -22.35
C ASN A 205 13.47 -7.11 -21.93
N TRP A 206 13.23 -7.52 -20.68
CA TRP A 206 11.88 -7.67 -20.13
C TRP A 206 11.16 -6.31 -20.06
N VAL A 207 11.82 -5.25 -19.58
CA VAL A 207 11.27 -3.89 -19.58
C VAL A 207 11.00 -3.43 -21.02
N ARG A 208 11.98 -3.58 -21.94
CA ARG A 208 11.82 -3.18 -23.35
C ARG A 208 10.59 -3.82 -24.01
N ASN A 209 10.20 -5.02 -23.57
CA ASN A 209 9.04 -5.75 -24.07
C ASN A 209 7.71 -5.35 -23.38
N GLY A 210 7.74 -4.44 -22.40
CA GLY A 210 6.53 -3.89 -21.77
C GLY A 210 6.41 -4.09 -20.27
N GLY A 211 7.41 -4.68 -19.62
CA GLY A 211 7.44 -4.80 -18.16
C GLY A 211 7.61 -3.44 -17.48
N VAL A 212 7.09 -3.31 -16.27
CA VAL A 212 7.30 -2.15 -15.41
C VAL A 212 8.23 -2.54 -14.27
N LEU A 213 9.42 -1.92 -14.22
CA LEU A 213 10.46 -2.19 -13.22
C LEU A 213 10.47 -1.08 -12.17
N VAL A 214 10.50 -1.47 -10.91
CA VAL A 214 10.67 -0.56 -9.77
C VAL A 214 12.01 -0.87 -9.10
N LEU A 215 12.85 0.15 -8.96
CA LEU A 215 14.14 0.08 -8.30
C LEU A 215 14.09 0.97 -7.06
N MET A 216 14.12 0.37 -5.89
CA MET A 216 14.20 1.07 -4.62
C MET A 216 15.56 0.77 -3.99
N ALA A 217 16.42 1.78 -3.93
CA ALA A 217 17.68 1.69 -3.19
C ALA A 217 17.49 2.03 -1.72
N ASN A 218 18.56 2.16 -1.02
CA ASN A 218 18.66 2.66 0.34
C ASN A 218 19.99 3.42 0.48
N ASP A 219 20.32 3.88 1.69
CA ASP A 219 21.63 4.46 1.96
C ASP A 219 22.76 3.42 1.77
N PRO A 220 24.01 3.85 1.55
CA PRO A 220 25.11 2.97 1.19
C PRO A 220 25.58 2.05 2.33
N ALA A 221 25.07 2.22 3.56
CA ALA A 221 25.37 1.31 4.67
C ALA A 221 24.48 0.07 4.63
N ASN A 222 23.31 0.17 4.00
CA ASN A 222 22.27 -0.85 4.00
C ASN A 222 21.98 -1.43 2.59
N CYS A 223 22.40 -0.79 1.49
CA CYS A 223 22.12 -1.26 0.14
C CYS A 223 23.40 -1.53 -0.66
N GLU A 224 23.44 -2.65 -1.38
CA GLU A 224 24.54 -2.98 -2.29
C GLU A 224 24.42 -2.18 -3.59
N LEU A 225 24.89 -0.95 -3.61
CA LEU A 225 24.73 -0.02 -4.71
C LEU A 225 25.65 -0.29 -5.91
N ARG A 226 26.80 -0.96 -5.75
CA ARG A 226 27.77 -1.16 -6.83
C ARG A 226 27.17 -1.97 -7.98
N ASN A 227 26.70 -3.17 -7.66
CA ASN A 227 26.13 -4.06 -8.65
C ASN A 227 24.69 -3.64 -9.01
N PHE A 228 23.95 -3.07 -8.06
CA PHE A 228 22.62 -2.51 -8.33
C PHE A 228 22.67 -1.38 -9.35
N ASN A 229 23.71 -0.54 -9.32
CA ASN A 229 23.97 0.48 -10.33
C ASN A 229 24.34 -0.10 -11.72
N THR A 230 24.81 -1.34 -11.81
CA THR A 230 24.99 -2.03 -13.11
C THR A 230 23.64 -2.25 -13.79
N LEU A 231 22.60 -2.57 -13.04
CA LEU A 231 21.23 -2.67 -13.54
C LEU A 231 20.63 -1.28 -13.82
N ALA A 232 20.66 -0.38 -12.83
CA ALA A 232 20.08 0.95 -12.95
C ALA A 232 20.68 1.75 -14.12
N GLY A 233 22.00 1.58 -14.36
CA GLY A 233 22.73 2.22 -15.45
C GLY A 233 22.23 1.82 -16.85
N ARG A 234 21.64 0.62 -17.01
CA ARG A 234 21.01 0.21 -18.29
C ARG A 234 19.83 1.12 -18.69
N PHE A 235 19.27 1.81 -17.71
CA PHE A 235 18.14 2.71 -17.88
C PHE A 235 18.51 4.20 -17.78
N GLY A 236 19.81 4.51 -17.65
CA GLY A 236 20.30 5.87 -17.47
C GLY A 236 20.12 6.41 -16.04
N ILE A 237 20.00 5.52 -15.06
CA ILE A 237 19.81 5.84 -13.64
C ILE A 237 21.04 5.41 -12.85
N ARG A 238 21.47 6.25 -11.90
CA ARG A 238 22.54 5.95 -10.96
C ARG A 238 22.15 6.42 -9.57
N PHE A 239 22.20 5.55 -8.58
CA PHE A 239 22.15 5.88 -7.16
C PHE A 239 23.53 6.38 -6.72
N ASN A 240 23.58 7.55 -6.10
CA ASN A 240 24.86 8.24 -5.83
C ASN A 240 25.61 7.69 -4.63
N GLY A 241 24.91 6.98 -3.73
CA GLY A 241 25.50 6.43 -2.50
C GLY A 241 25.84 7.51 -1.47
N ASP A 242 25.14 8.63 -1.50
CA ASP A 242 25.11 9.66 -0.48
C ASP A 242 24.00 9.38 0.55
N LEU A 243 23.98 10.13 1.63
CA LEU A 243 22.99 10.01 2.69
C LEU A 243 22.28 11.35 2.86
N ARG A 244 21.12 11.48 2.24
CA ARG A 244 20.26 12.65 2.40
C ARG A 244 19.13 12.37 3.39
N ASN A 245 18.71 13.41 4.11
CA ASN A 245 17.62 13.35 5.08
C ASN A 245 17.84 12.29 6.17
N ALA A 246 19.03 12.30 6.78
CA ALA A 246 19.34 11.49 7.96
C ALA A 246 18.52 11.99 9.18
N VAL A 247 17.38 11.36 9.42
CA VAL A 247 16.44 11.74 10.48
C VAL A 247 16.93 11.21 11.83
N LYS A 248 16.92 12.06 12.85
CA LYS A 248 17.26 11.68 14.23
C LYS A 248 16.01 11.72 15.10
N GLY A 249 15.69 10.60 15.73
CA GLY A 249 14.53 10.51 16.63
C GLY A 249 13.23 10.91 15.96
N SER A 250 12.56 11.93 16.46
CA SER A 250 11.28 12.47 15.95
C SER A 250 11.41 13.74 15.12
N GLU A 251 12.59 14.03 14.55
CA GLU A 251 12.80 15.18 13.67
C GLU A 251 12.20 14.93 12.28
N TYR A 252 10.88 14.67 12.23
CA TYR A 252 10.17 14.24 11.01
C TYR A 252 10.28 15.23 9.85
N GLU A 253 10.39 16.54 10.14
CA GLU A 253 10.56 17.58 9.11
C GLU A 253 11.84 17.40 8.28
N THR A 254 12.87 16.76 8.82
CA THR A 254 14.09 16.41 8.07
C THR A 254 13.79 15.41 6.93
N GLY A 255 12.78 14.57 7.11
CA GLY A 255 12.33 13.61 6.08
C GLY A 255 11.11 14.07 5.29
N ALA A 256 10.66 15.31 5.48
CA ALA A 256 9.45 15.82 4.82
C ALA A 256 9.70 16.22 3.37
N PHE A 257 8.78 15.85 2.49
CA PHE A 257 8.72 16.31 1.11
C PHE A 257 7.32 16.80 0.78
N ASN A 258 7.22 18.01 0.26
CA ASN A 258 5.97 18.55 -0.25
C ASN A 258 5.80 18.19 -1.72
N ILE A 259 4.74 17.48 -2.03
CA ILE A 259 4.43 17.07 -3.41
C ILE A 259 3.79 18.26 -4.14
N PRO A 260 4.34 18.70 -5.27
CA PRO A 260 3.74 19.79 -6.04
C PRO A 260 2.33 19.46 -6.53
N ALA A 261 1.46 20.45 -6.55
CA ALA A 261 0.15 20.32 -7.19
C ALA A 261 0.31 19.86 -8.64
N ALA A 262 -0.57 18.96 -9.10
CA ALA A 262 -0.54 18.37 -10.44
C ALA A 262 0.70 17.51 -10.74
N HIS A 263 1.35 16.93 -9.70
CA HIS A 263 2.44 15.98 -9.92
C HIS A 263 1.96 14.77 -10.74
N PRO A 264 2.70 14.33 -11.78
CA PRO A 264 2.20 13.31 -12.71
C PRO A 264 2.02 11.92 -12.08
N ILE A 265 2.73 11.62 -11.00
CA ILE A 265 2.66 10.35 -10.27
C ILE A 265 1.77 10.53 -9.03
N PHE A 266 2.11 11.46 -8.16
CA PHE A 266 1.47 11.68 -6.86
C PHE A 266 0.35 12.72 -7.00
N LYS A 267 -0.87 12.26 -7.24
CA LYS A 267 -2.01 13.13 -7.56
C LYS A 267 -2.82 13.54 -6.35
N THR A 268 -2.83 12.70 -5.31
CA THR A 268 -3.68 12.88 -4.13
C THR A 268 -2.88 13.18 -2.86
N SER A 269 -1.62 12.77 -2.80
CA SER A 269 -0.73 13.05 -1.68
C SER A 269 -0.10 14.44 -1.78
N LYS A 270 0.03 15.13 -0.64
CA LYS A 270 0.57 16.50 -0.55
C LYS A 270 1.89 16.58 0.20
N LYS A 271 2.00 15.91 1.34
CA LYS A 271 3.21 15.86 2.18
C LYS A 271 3.54 14.41 2.47
N VAL A 272 4.78 14.00 2.22
CA VAL A 272 5.23 12.62 2.43
C VAL A 272 6.51 12.59 3.25
N TYR A 273 6.75 11.45 3.89
CA TYR A 273 7.93 11.21 4.70
C TYR A 273 8.84 10.18 4.01
N ILE A 274 10.08 10.59 3.70
CA ILE A 274 11.13 9.76 3.11
C ILE A 274 12.44 10.13 3.79
N LYS A 275 13.21 9.17 4.26
CA LYS A 275 14.46 9.41 5.00
C LYS A 275 15.64 8.62 4.43
N GLU A 276 16.84 9.01 4.82
CA GLU A 276 18.07 8.24 4.57
C GLU A 276 18.26 7.85 3.08
N ILE A 277 18.04 8.83 2.21
CA ILE A 277 17.92 8.64 0.77
C ILE A 277 19.30 8.64 0.10
N SER A 278 19.57 7.66 -0.75
CA SER A 278 20.58 7.79 -1.80
C SER A 278 20.01 8.64 -2.94
N THR A 279 20.57 9.84 -3.19
CA THR A 279 20.10 10.66 -4.31
C THR A 279 20.42 10.00 -5.65
N ILE A 280 19.78 10.49 -6.72
CA ILE A 280 19.88 9.90 -8.06
C ILE A 280 20.54 10.86 -9.03
N SER A 281 21.41 10.33 -9.88
CA SER A 281 21.86 10.99 -11.12
C SER A 281 21.18 10.33 -12.32
N VAL A 282 20.79 11.15 -13.31
CA VAL A 282 20.14 10.66 -14.53
C VAL A 282 20.86 11.05 -15.79
N SER A 283 20.83 10.16 -16.77
CA SER A 283 21.20 10.41 -18.18
C SER A 283 20.11 9.83 -19.08
N ALA A 284 20.03 10.28 -20.33
CA ALA A 284 19.05 9.72 -21.25
C ALA A 284 19.14 8.19 -21.32
N PRO A 285 17.99 7.45 -21.32
CA PRO A 285 16.62 7.93 -21.46
C PRO A 285 15.93 8.30 -20.13
N ALA A 286 16.60 8.21 -18.98
CA ALA A 286 16.02 8.55 -17.70
C ALA A 286 15.79 10.07 -17.56
N LYS A 287 14.78 10.40 -16.75
CA LYS A 287 14.41 11.77 -16.39
C LYS A 287 14.11 11.83 -14.91
N ALA A 288 14.40 12.98 -14.27
CA ALA A 288 13.93 13.25 -12.94
C ALA A 288 12.38 13.21 -12.89
N ALA A 289 11.84 12.48 -11.94
CA ALA A 289 10.42 12.43 -11.67
C ALA A 289 10.03 13.31 -10.48
N PHE A 290 10.91 13.40 -9.50
CA PHE A 290 10.76 14.32 -8.35
C PHE A 290 12.14 14.86 -7.96
N THR A 291 12.21 16.18 -7.78
CA THR A 291 13.43 16.87 -7.34
C THR A 291 13.14 17.76 -6.15
N GLU A 292 14.11 17.92 -5.28
CA GLU A 292 14.09 18.95 -4.26
C GLU A 292 15.42 19.72 -4.24
N GLY A 293 15.34 21.01 -4.54
CA GLY A 293 16.51 21.80 -4.85
C GLY A 293 17.22 21.24 -6.10
N LYS A 294 18.49 20.91 -5.95
CA LYS A 294 19.31 20.29 -7.02
C LYS A 294 19.27 18.75 -7.03
N ASP A 295 18.71 18.14 -6.00
CA ASP A 295 18.80 16.71 -5.79
C ASP A 295 17.61 15.99 -6.43
N ILE A 296 17.89 14.93 -7.17
CA ILE A 296 16.89 14.06 -7.75
C ILE A 296 16.59 12.94 -6.72
N ILE A 297 15.35 12.89 -6.28
CA ILE A 297 14.85 11.92 -5.28
C ILE A 297 14.24 10.71 -5.98
N MET A 298 13.52 10.96 -7.08
CA MET A 298 12.88 9.92 -7.88
C MET A 298 13.16 10.15 -9.38
N ALA A 299 13.29 9.04 -10.11
CA ALA A 299 13.52 9.06 -11.53
C ALA A 299 12.61 8.09 -12.28
N THR A 300 12.37 8.35 -13.56
CA THR A 300 11.67 7.44 -14.46
C THR A 300 12.42 7.29 -15.78
N ALA A 301 12.26 6.12 -16.42
CA ALA A 301 12.76 5.90 -17.78
C ALA A 301 11.73 5.14 -18.61
N LYS A 302 11.66 5.46 -19.90
CA LYS A 302 10.88 4.70 -20.90
C LYS A 302 11.84 3.94 -21.79
N ILE A 303 11.66 2.61 -21.87
CA ILE A 303 12.47 1.71 -22.68
C ILE A 303 11.55 0.84 -23.54
N GLY A 304 11.51 1.08 -24.82
CA GLY A 304 10.60 0.36 -25.71
C GLY A 304 9.15 0.54 -25.26
N LYS A 305 8.50 -0.57 -24.89
CA LYS A 305 7.11 -0.56 -24.40
C LYS A 305 6.99 -0.45 -22.87
N GLY A 306 8.08 -0.56 -22.14
CA GLY A 306 8.08 -0.62 -20.68
C GLY A 306 8.51 0.68 -20.01
N THR A 307 8.51 0.64 -18.70
CA THR A 307 8.80 1.79 -17.83
C THR A 307 9.63 1.35 -16.65
N VAL A 308 10.57 2.21 -16.24
CA VAL A 308 11.29 2.09 -14.98
C VAL A 308 10.90 3.25 -14.06
N PHE A 309 10.69 2.97 -12.79
CA PHE A 309 10.63 3.94 -11.70
C PHE A 309 11.76 3.65 -10.72
N ALA A 310 12.44 4.67 -10.24
CA ALA A 310 13.52 4.53 -9.27
C ALA A 310 13.40 5.56 -8.15
N ILE A 311 13.74 5.15 -6.94
CA ILE A 311 13.83 5.97 -5.74
C ILE A 311 14.95 5.47 -4.84
N GLY A 312 15.56 6.37 -4.08
CA GLY A 312 16.72 6.08 -3.24
C GLY A 312 16.42 5.62 -1.81
N ASP A 313 15.17 5.30 -1.48
CA ASP A 313 14.72 4.76 -0.18
C ASP A 313 13.47 3.89 -0.37
N PRO A 314 13.34 2.76 0.34
CA PRO A 314 12.16 1.89 0.28
C PRO A 314 10.93 2.39 1.06
N TRP A 315 10.69 3.64 1.14
CA TRP A 315 9.80 4.48 1.96
C TRP A 315 8.35 4.01 2.21
N PHE A 316 7.91 2.90 1.63
CA PHE A 316 6.56 2.34 1.87
C PHE A 316 6.54 1.28 2.97
N TYR A 317 7.37 1.48 3.97
CA TYR A 317 7.34 0.68 5.20
C TYR A 317 5.95 0.67 5.82
N ASN A 318 5.56 -0.47 6.38
CA ASN A 318 4.25 -0.61 7.00
C ASN A 318 3.92 0.51 7.97
N GLU A 319 4.87 0.86 8.86
CA GLU A 319 4.68 1.86 9.91
C GLU A 319 4.55 3.30 9.41
N TYR A 320 4.95 3.57 8.17
CA TYR A 320 4.73 4.87 7.54
C TYR A 320 3.45 4.87 6.72
N VAL A 321 3.14 3.76 6.06
CA VAL A 321 1.93 3.62 5.26
C VAL A 321 0.69 3.58 6.15
N ASP A 322 0.73 2.91 7.32
CA ASP A 322 -0.39 2.88 8.28
C ASP A 322 -0.41 4.07 9.25
N GLY A 323 0.58 4.95 9.18
CA GLY A 323 0.64 6.19 9.96
C GLY A 323 0.98 6.02 11.45
N ARG A 324 1.29 4.81 11.94
CA ARG A 324 1.55 4.59 13.39
C ARG A 324 2.87 5.19 13.89
N LYS A 325 3.82 5.49 12.98
CA LYS A 325 5.15 6.02 13.33
C LYS A 325 5.45 7.42 12.80
N ILE A 326 4.53 8.01 12.08
CA ILE A 326 4.68 9.37 11.54
C ILE A 326 3.48 10.24 11.92
N PRO A 327 3.63 11.56 12.05
CA PRO A 327 2.52 12.48 12.26
C PRO A 327 1.46 12.38 11.17
N ALA A 328 0.21 12.69 11.53
CA ALA A 328 -0.96 12.51 10.66
C ALA A 328 -0.95 13.36 9.38
N GLU A 329 -0.15 14.42 9.34
CA GLU A 329 0.01 15.24 8.13
C GLU A 329 0.81 14.57 7.01
N TYR A 330 1.52 13.47 7.29
CA TYR A 330 2.25 12.71 6.28
C TYR A 330 1.33 11.69 5.60
N GLU A 331 1.21 11.80 4.31
CA GLU A 331 0.22 11.06 3.51
C GLU A 331 0.86 9.88 2.75
N ASN A 332 1.74 9.11 3.40
CA ASN A 332 2.44 8.00 2.76
C ASN A 332 1.50 6.92 2.22
N TYR A 333 0.35 6.67 2.85
CA TYR A 333 -0.68 5.77 2.32
C TYR A 333 -1.25 6.26 0.97
N LYS A 334 -1.54 7.56 0.87
CA LYS A 334 -2.01 8.16 -0.40
C LYS A 334 -0.93 8.08 -1.46
N ALA A 335 0.34 8.34 -1.08
CA ALA A 335 1.46 8.24 -2.01
C ALA A 335 1.70 6.80 -2.50
N ALA A 336 1.59 5.80 -1.63
CA ALA A 336 1.64 4.39 -2.01
C ALA A 336 0.51 4.03 -2.99
N THR A 337 -0.70 4.55 -2.75
CA THR A 337 -1.85 4.38 -3.65
C THR A 337 -1.64 5.07 -4.99
N ASP A 338 -1.16 6.32 -4.99
CA ASP A 338 -0.84 7.08 -6.20
C ASP A 338 0.20 6.36 -7.05
N LEU A 339 1.33 5.93 -6.44
CA LEU A 339 2.38 5.20 -7.16
C LEU A 339 1.87 3.86 -7.69
N THR A 340 1.12 3.10 -6.89
CA THR A 340 0.53 1.83 -7.32
C THR A 340 -0.33 2.01 -8.58
N ASN A 341 -1.23 2.98 -8.56
CA ASN A 341 -2.07 3.27 -9.73
C ASN A 341 -1.25 3.72 -10.93
N TRP A 342 -0.25 4.59 -10.72
CA TRP A 342 0.61 5.05 -11.79
C TRP A 342 1.40 3.90 -12.43
N LEU A 343 2.00 3.00 -11.63
CA LEU A 343 2.72 1.82 -12.14
C LEU A 343 1.83 0.93 -13.00
N LEU A 344 0.63 0.63 -12.54
CA LEU A 344 -0.34 -0.21 -13.27
C LEU A 344 -0.80 0.43 -14.59
N LEU A 345 -0.88 1.76 -14.65
CA LEU A 345 -1.23 2.51 -15.85
C LEU A 345 -0.07 2.60 -16.86
N GLN A 346 1.19 2.30 -16.46
CA GLN A 346 2.32 2.24 -17.39
C GLN A 346 2.33 0.96 -18.23
N LEU A 347 1.58 -0.05 -17.84
CA LEU A 347 1.52 -1.33 -18.55
C LEU A 347 0.87 -1.16 -19.93
N PRO A 348 1.36 -1.85 -20.96
CA PRO A 348 0.74 -1.83 -22.28
C PRO A 348 -0.75 -2.20 -22.21
N LYS A 349 -1.59 -1.44 -22.90
CA LYS A 349 -2.98 -1.85 -23.12
C LYS A 349 -2.98 -3.12 -23.95
N LYS A 350 -3.59 -4.17 -23.43
CA LYS A 350 -3.84 -5.42 -24.16
C LYS A 350 -4.94 -5.22 -25.16
#